data_3865bd64bc864651ce6042541c8ee6fc
#
_entry.id   3865bd64bc864651ce6042541c8ee6fc
#
_cell.length_a   1.000
_cell.length_b   1.000
_cell.length_c   1.000
_cell.angle_alpha   90.00
_cell.angle_beta   90.00
_cell.angle_gamma   90.00
#
_symmetry.space_group_name_H-M   'P 1'
#
loop_
_entity.id
_entity.type
_entity.pdbx_description
1 polymer ?
#
loop_
_entity_poly.entity_id
_entity_poly.type
_entity_poly.pdbx_seq_one_letter_code
_entity_poly.pdbx_strand_id
1 'polypeptide(L)'
;MNTTAFGISIMAAGKGTRLKSKRPKVLHEIGGRPLILHVIAAAETIAPPDRIYCIIGHHADNVRTVAVSTGVHFVTQAEQRGTGHALQVLKKHFTFTGQTPPEHLLVLSGDVPLIRPETLQSMCAFHLAQHATMTILTAIPPNPTGYGRVLRQGESTPEVSAIIEQKDLKPNQLATPEINSGIYCFETKALFANLDRLSNKNASGEFYLTDIASLLVSEGQRVIAIQAEHIDEVLGANTIAEMMHLDAAMRLATARKLMAQGVTIFRPETCVIDSTVEVGADTTIEPFVQLLGNTRIGHDCRIRSYSVIQNSTLADGVLIRNGCILDQSTIGRNALLGPYAHLRPGSDIGEDAHVGNFVETKNVRLGRGSKANHLNYLGDADIGANVNVGAGAITCNYDGVLKHRTTIGDNVFVGSDSTLVAPLTIGAGAYIAAGSSITQDVPSGALAIARNQQTTKPGWVAERRKKQKK
;
A
#
# COMPACT_ATOMS: atom_id res chain seq x y z
N MET A 1 2.87 29.05 -7.12
CA MET A 1 3.18 29.44 -5.72
C MET A 1 4.69 29.52 -5.54
N ASN A 2 5.17 30.46 -4.73
CA ASN A 2 6.58 30.49 -4.35
C ASN A 2 6.78 29.43 -3.24
N THR A 3 7.05 28.18 -3.63
CA THR A 3 7.21 27.02 -2.71
C THR A 3 8.43 27.16 -1.80
N THR A 4 9.29 28.15 -2.05
CA THR A 4 10.50 28.39 -1.25
C THR A 4 10.23 28.97 0.14
N ALA A 5 9.04 29.51 0.40
CA ALA A 5 8.68 30.14 1.67
C ALA A 5 8.24 29.13 2.75
N PHE A 6 7.80 27.90 2.35
CA PHE A 6 7.25 26.92 3.28
C PHE A 6 8.24 25.85 3.70
N GLY A 7 8.17 25.51 4.99
CA GLY A 7 8.67 24.27 5.55
C GLY A 7 7.51 23.49 6.20
N ILE A 8 7.70 22.20 6.42
CA ILE A 8 6.65 21.33 6.95
C ILE A 8 7.12 20.61 8.19
N SER A 9 6.31 20.60 9.23
CA SER A 9 6.49 19.76 10.41
C SER A 9 5.42 18.69 10.47
N ILE A 10 5.82 17.41 10.53
CA ILE A 10 4.89 16.29 10.67
C ILE A 10 5.00 15.75 12.10
N MET A 11 3.94 15.86 12.87
CA MET A 11 3.89 15.36 14.24
C MET A 11 3.62 13.86 14.28
N ALA A 12 4.65 13.05 14.56
CA ALA A 12 4.62 11.58 14.56
C ALA A 12 5.15 10.95 15.86
N ALA A 13 5.23 11.71 16.96
CA ALA A 13 5.82 11.27 18.22
C ALA A 13 4.82 10.61 19.20
N GLY A 14 3.53 10.61 18.88
CA GLY A 14 2.46 10.18 19.78
C GLY A 14 2.45 8.66 20.07
N LYS A 15 2.08 8.28 21.31
CA LYS A 15 2.05 6.89 21.77
C LYS A 15 0.91 6.05 21.19
N GLY A 16 -0.19 6.65 20.74
CA GLY A 16 -1.32 5.93 20.14
C GLY A 16 -2.02 4.91 21.07
N THR A 17 -2.10 5.18 22.36
CA THR A 17 -2.58 4.23 23.37
C THR A 17 -3.99 3.69 23.12
N ARG A 18 -4.86 4.46 22.45
CA ARG A 18 -6.23 4.06 22.09
C ARG A 18 -6.29 2.91 21.07
N LEU A 19 -5.24 2.70 20.26
CA LEU A 19 -5.16 1.60 19.31
C LEU A 19 -4.91 0.24 19.99
N LYS A 20 -4.47 0.22 21.26
CA LYS A 20 -4.12 -1.00 22.01
C LYS A 20 -3.15 -1.91 21.23
N SER A 21 -2.22 -1.34 20.50
CA SER A 21 -1.26 -2.01 19.63
C SER A 21 0.17 -1.78 20.09
N LYS A 22 1.04 -2.78 19.85
CA LYS A 22 2.49 -2.64 20.05
C LYS A 22 3.16 -1.85 18.91
N ARG A 23 2.49 -1.75 17.74
CA ARG A 23 2.97 -0.99 16.58
C ARG A 23 2.73 0.50 16.84
N PRO A 24 3.71 1.38 16.57
CA PRO A 24 3.49 2.83 16.61
C PRO A 24 2.30 3.24 15.75
N LYS A 25 1.48 4.19 16.23
CA LYS A 25 0.26 4.63 15.56
C LYS A 25 0.49 4.94 14.09
N VAL A 26 1.51 5.73 13.78
CA VAL A 26 1.81 6.22 12.42
C VAL A 26 2.38 5.14 11.48
N LEU A 27 2.71 3.95 12.00
CA LEU A 27 3.18 2.80 11.22
C LEU A 27 2.08 1.78 10.91
N HIS A 28 0.86 1.97 11.41
CA HIS A 28 -0.27 1.19 10.91
C HIS A 28 -0.53 1.52 9.45
N GLU A 29 -1.06 0.55 8.72
CA GLU A 29 -1.22 0.64 7.27
C GLU A 29 -2.68 0.83 6.89
N ILE A 30 -2.90 1.70 5.93
CA ILE A 30 -4.13 1.81 5.15
C ILE A 30 -3.77 1.94 3.67
N GLY A 31 -4.60 1.43 2.77
CA GLY A 31 -4.29 1.43 1.34
C GLY A 31 -2.92 0.82 1.00
N GLY A 32 -2.45 -0.15 1.80
CA GLY A 32 -1.19 -0.87 1.59
C GLY A 32 0.08 -0.11 2.03
N ARG A 33 -0.03 1.07 2.70
CA ARG A 33 1.12 1.87 3.16
C ARG A 33 0.92 2.38 4.58
N PRO A 34 2.01 2.54 5.37
CA PRO A 34 1.98 3.22 6.67
C PRO A 34 1.38 4.62 6.61
N LEU A 35 0.59 4.99 7.63
CA LEU A 35 -0.06 6.31 7.72
C LEU A 35 0.90 7.45 7.44
N ILE A 36 2.09 7.42 8.06
CA ILE A 36 3.10 8.47 7.92
C ILE A 36 3.55 8.69 6.47
N LEU A 37 3.63 7.62 5.65
CA LEU A 37 4.07 7.73 4.26
C LEU A 37 3.03 8.40 3.36
N HIS A 38 1.74 8.33 3.70
CA HIS A 38 0.70 9.09 3.01
C HIS A 38 0.83 10.58 3.30
N VAL A 39 1.05 10.93 4.58
CA VAL A 39 1.23 12.33 5.00
C VAL A 39 2.50 12.94 4.40
N ILE A 40 3.62 12.20 4.39
CA ILE A 40 4.86 12.65 3.75
C ILE A 40 4.63 12.90 2.25
N ALA A 41 3.99 11.97 1.55
CA ALA A 41 3.71 12.12 0.12
C ALA A 41 2.83 13.35 -0.20
N ALA A 42 1.85 13.67 0.66
CA ALA A 42 1.08 14.90 0.54
C ALA A 42 1.94 16.14 0.83
N ALA A 43 2.83 16.08 1.83
CA ALA A 43 3.74 17.16 2.20
C ALA A 43 4.75 17.49 1.07
N GLU A 44 5.27 16.48 0.38
CA GLU A 44 6.23 16.64 -0.74
C GLU A 44 5.66 17.45 -1.91
N THR A 45 4.34 17.61 -2.01
CA THR A 45 3.70 18.47 -3.02
C THR A 45 3.78 19.97 -2.69
N ILE A 46 4.12 20.30 -1.43
CA ILE A 46 4.23 21.68 -0.93
C ILE A 46 5.69 22.10 -0.78
N ALA A 47 6.54 21.21 -0.26
CA ALA A 47 7.95 21.50 -0.01
C ALA A 47 8.83 20.29 -0.33
N PRO A 48 10.09 20.49 -0.77
CA PRO A 48 11.02 19.39 -1.00
C PRO A 48 11.38 18.68 0.32
N PRO A 49 11.84 17.40 0.27
CA PRO A 49 12.13 16.60 1.45
C PRO A 49 13.08 17.23 2.48
N ASP A 50 14.05 18.01 2.02
CA ASP A 50 15.01 18.76 2.86
C ASP A 50 14.38 19.91 3.67
N ARG A 51 13.09 20.22 3.45
CA ARG A 51 12.30 21.17 4.23
C ARG A 51 11.13 20.51 4.97
N ILE A 52 11.11 19.18 5.04
CA ILE A 52 10.12 18.41 5.79
C ILE A 52 10.78 17.83 7.03
N TYR A 53 10.23 18.16 8.19
CA TYR A 53 10.74 17.77 9.52
C TYR A 53 9.75 16.83 10.19
N CYS A 54 10.07 15.56 10.26
CA CYS A 54 9.25 14.54 10.91
C CYS A 54 9.63 14.46 12.39
N ILE A 55 8.75 14.90 13.29
CA ILE A 55 8.97 14.84 14.73
C ILE A 55 8.56 13.45 15.21
N ILE A 56 9.55 12.64 15.58
CA ILE A 56 9.40 11.25 16.02
C ILE A 56 9.69 11.12 17.51
N GLY A 57 9.15 10.10 18.17
CA GLY A 57 9.31 9.94 19.61
C GLY A 57 9.16 8.50 20.06
N HIS A 58 7.97 8.05 20.41
CA HIS A 58 7.74 6.66 20.79
C HIS A 58 8.10 5.69 19.65
N HIS A 59 9.03 4.74 19.91
CA HIS A 59 9.60 3.87 18.89
C HIS A 59 10.20 4.61 17.68
N ALA A 60 10.93 5.69 17.91
CA ALA A 60 11.51 6.56 16.90
C ALA A 60 12.29 5.82 15.80
N ASP A 61 13.07 4.79 16.17
CA ASP A 61 13.88 4.02 15.22
C ASP A 61 13.01 3.25 14.20
N ASN A 62 11.87 2.71 14.63
CA ASN A 62 10.96 2.02 13.73
C ASN A 62 10.37 2.99 12.69
N VAL A 63 9.97 4.19 13.14
CA VAL A 63 9.45 5.23 12.25
C VAL A 63 10.52 5.71 11.28
N ARG A 64 11.74 5.94 11.78
CA ARG A 64 12.90 6.32 10.97
C ARG A 64 13.20 5.28 9.88
N THR A 65 13.27 3.99 10.24
CA THR A 65 13.55 2.89 9.29
C THR A 65 12.54 2.86 8.15
N VAL A 66 11.27 3.07 8.43
CA VAL A 66 10.20 3.05 7.42
C VAL A 66 10.25 4.27 6.51
N ALA A 67 10.58 5.44 7.04
CA ALA A 67 10.50 6.71 6.30
C ALA A 67 11.86 7.24 5.82
N VAL A 68 12.99 6.56 6.08
CA VAL A 68 14.34 7.05 5.71
C VAL A 68 14.52 7.26 4.21
N SER A 69 13.89 6.43 3.39
CA SER A 69 13.99 6.53 1.92
C SER A 69 13.30 7.77 1.34
N THR A 70 12.46 8.46 2.11
CA THR A 70 11.80 9.70 1.67
C THR A 70 12.73 10.91 1.70
N GLY A 71 13.86 10.84 2.40
CA GLY A 71 14.83 11.95 2.48
C GLY A 71 14.44 13.09 3.43
N VAL A 72 13.36 12.95 4.22
CA VAL A 72 12.92 13.95 5.20
C VAL A 72 13.84 13.99 6.43
N HIS A 73 13.87 15.13 7.10
CA HIS A 73 14.60 15.27 8.37
C HIS A 73 13.83 14.65 9.54
N PHE A 74 14.54 13.99 10.43
CA PHE A 74 13.97 13.43 11.66
C PHE A 74 14.41 14.23 12.88
N VAL A 75 13.43 14.71 13.66
CA VAL A 75 13.65 15.43 14.90
C VAL A 75 13.08 14.60 16.05
N THR A 76 13.91 14.24 17.03
CA THR A 76 13.49 13.33 18.11
C THR A 76 12.93 14.10 19.29
N GLN A 77 11.65 13.87 19.62
CA GLN A 77 11.00 14.30 20.83
C GLN A 77 11.18 13.18 21.90
N ALA A 78 12.17 13.30 22.75
CA ALA A 78 12.49 12.25 23.74
C ALA A 78 11.36 12.05 24.76
N GLU A 79 10.74 13.14 25.22
CA GLU A 79 9.60 13.13 26.14
C GLU A 79 8.34 13.64 25.42
N GLN A 80 7.27 12.85 25.41
CA GLN A 80 6.00 13.22 24.79
C GLN A 80 5.18 14.08 25.76
N ARG A 81 5.47 15.40 25.81
CA ARG A 81 4.83 16.38 26.70
C ARG A 81 3.76 17.23 26.00
N GLY A 82 3.23 16.76 24.85
CA GLY A 82 2.19 17.43 24.07
C GLY A 82 2.68 17.99 22.74
N THR A 83 1.74 18.50 21.95
CA THR A 83 1.95 19.01 20.57
C THR A 83 2.76 20.31 20.54
N GLY A 84 2.56 21.20 21.50
CA GLY A 84 3.38 22.41 21.67
C GLY A 84 4.84 22.06 21.99
N HIS A 85 5.09 21.07 22.86
CA HIS A 85 6.45 20.61 23.15
C HIS A 85 7.15 20.01 21.91
N ALA A 86 6.41 19.34 21.01
CA ALA A 86 6.98 18.85 19.76
C ALA A 86 7.59 19.99 18.93
N LEU A 87 6.89 21.12 18.82
CA LEU A 87 7.41 22.30 18.11
C LEU A 87 8.48 23.07 18.87
N GLN A 88 8.48 23.03 20.20
CA GLN A 88 9.62 23.54 21.00
C GLN A 88 10.90 22.76 20.69
N VAL A 89 10.80 21.42 20.51
CA VAL A 89 11.94 20.57 20.10
C VAL A 89 12.39 20.91 18.69
N LEU A 90 11.47 21.15 17.75
CA LEU A 90 11.81 21.60 16.41
C LEU A 90 12.49 22.98 16.42
N LYS A 91 12.01 23.94 17.20
CA LYS A 91 12.67 25.26 17.38
C LYS A 91 14.12 25.10 17.85
N LYS A 92 14.35 24.23 18.86
CA LYS A 92 15.71 23.91 19.34
C LYS A 92 16.57 23.25 18.26
N HIS A 93 15.99 22.39 17.42
CA HIS A 93 16.70 21.75 16.31
C HIS A 93 17.26 22.80 15.33
N PHE A 94 16.47 23.80 14.92
CA PHE A 94 16.96 24.90 14.05
C PHE A 94 18.10 25.67 14.73
N THR A 95 17.96 25.98 16.02
CA THR A 95 19.01 26.69 16.78
C THR A 95 20.31 25.88 16.84
N PHE A 96 20.20 24.56 17.09
CA PHE A 96 21.36 23.66 17.22
C PHE A 96 22.08 23.42 15.90
N THR A 97 21.33 23.25 14.80
CA THR A 97 21.89 22.98 13.46
C THR A 97 22.37 24.24 12.74
N GLY A 98 22.00 25.42 13.22
CA GLY A 98 22.26 26.69 12.54
C GLY A 98 21.47 26.88 11.24
N GLN A 99 20.50 26.01 10.96
CA GLN A 99 19.62 26.15 9.80
C GLN A 99 18.66 27.31 9.99
N THR A 100 18.45 28.07 8.94
CA THR A 100 17.43 29.14 8.94
C THR A 100 16.02 28.55 8.89
N PRO A 101 15.15 28.83 9.87
CA PRO A 101 13.77 28.40 9.80
C PRO A 101 13.06 28.94 8.55
N PRO A 102 12.10 28.21 7.96
CA PRO A 102 11.29 28.70 6.86
C PRO A 102 10.45 29.91 7.29
N GLU A 103 10.05 30.75 6.36
CA GLU A 103 9.19 31.91 6.65
C GLU A 103 7.82 31.46 7.19
N HIS A 104 7.24 30.44 6.57
CA HIS A 104 5.98 29.82 7.00
C HIS A 104 6.19 28.34 7.33
N LEU A 105 5.56 27.88 8.39
CA LEU A 105 5.60 26.48 8.83
C LEU A 105 4.21 25.85 8.75
N LEU A 106 4.05 24.87 7.84
CA LEU A 106 2.87 24.01 7.79
C LEU A 106 3.06 22.87 8.78
N VAL A 107 2.13 22.70 9.70
CA VAL A 107 2.15 21.63 10.72
C VAL A 107 1.08 20.61 10.38
N LEU A 108 1.50 19.37 10.17
CA LEU A 108 0.65 18.22 9.83
C LEU A 108 0.66 17.20 10.97
N SER A 109 -0.41 16.43 11.07
CA SER A 109 -0.50 15.29 11.96
C SER A 109 -0.19 14.00 11.20
N GLY A 110 0.78 13.21 11.68
CA GLY A 110 1.25 11.99 11.00
C GLY A 110 0.23 10.86 10.95
N ASP A 111 -0.93 11.03 11.57
CA ASP A 111 -2.04 10.08 11.61
C ASP A 111 -3.29 10.56 10.84
N VAL A 112 -3.15 11.59 10.01
CA VAL A 112 -4.20 12.12 9.11
C VAL A 112 -3.84 11.79 7.65
N PRO A 113 -3.96 10.52 7.23
CA PRO A 113 -3.39 10.02 5.99
C PRO A 113 -4.18 10.39 4.72
N LEU A 114 -5.42 10.87 4.86
CA LEU A 114 -6.29 11.23 3.74
C LEU A 114 -6.18 12.70 3.33
N ILE A 115 -5.27 13.47 3.98
CA ILE A 115 -5.08 14.88 3.61
C ILE A 115 -4.65 15.00 2.15
N ARG A 116 -5.38 15.80 1.37
CA ARG A 116 -5.12 15.96 -0.06
C ARG A 116 -4.12 17.08 -0.34
N PRO A 117 -3.26 16.91 -1.36
CA PRO A 117 -2.36 17.95 -1.85
C PRO A 117 -3.08 19.27 -2.17
N GLU A 118 -4.25 19.19 -2.82
CA GLU A 118 -5.04 20.36 -3.22
C GLU A 118 -5.52 21.16 -2.01
N THR A 119 -5.92 20.48 -0.94
CA THR A 119 -6.35 21.10 0.31
C THR A 119 -5.19 21.82 0.99
N LEU A 120 -4.00 21.21 1.02
CA LEU A 120 -2.80 21.85 1.56
C LEU A 120 -2.39 23.08 0.73
N GLN A 121 -2.42 22.97 -0.60
CA GLN A 121 -2.12 24.08 -1.52
C GLN A 121 -3.10 25.24 -1.32
N SER A 122 -4.41 24.95 -1.22
CA SER A 122 -5.46 25.95 -0.97
C SER A 122 -5.27 26.63 0.37
N MET A 123 -4.94 25.87 1.41
CA MET A 123 -4.66 26.40 2.75
C MET A 123 -3.44 27.32 2.76
N CYS A 124 -2.35 26.95 2.10
CA CYS A 124 -1.14 27.76 2.00
C CYS A 124 -1.43 29.06 1.21
N ALA A 125 -2.16 28.97 0.10
CA ALA A 125 -2.56 30.13 -0.69
C ALA A 125 -3.46 31.08 0.11
N PHE A 126 -4.43 30.54 0.84
CA PHE A 126 -5.33 31.31 1.69
C PHE A 126 -4.56 32.01 2.83
N HIS A 127 -3.63 31.30 3.48
CA HIS A 127 -2.77 31.86 4.53
C HIS A 127 -2.01 33.11 4.05
N LEU A 128 -1.35 33.01 2.90
CA LEU A 128 -0.59 34.11 2.31
C LEU A 128 -1.52 35.26 1.88
N ALA A 129 -2.60 34.98 1.16
CA ALA A 129 -3.52 35.98 0.64
C ALA A 129 -4.21 36.76 1.76
N GLN A 130 -4.43 36.15 2.90
CA GLN A 130 -5.04 36.77 4.06
C GLN A 130 -4.03 37.44 5.01
N HIS A 131 -2.72 37.36 4.71
CA HIS A 131 -1.65 37.83 5.61
C HIS A 131 -1.85 37.36 7.04
N ALA A 132 -2.18 36.07 7.19
CA ALA A 132 -2.50 35.46 8.48
C ALA A 132 -1.23 35.10 9.24
N THR A 133 -1.21 35.33 10.55
CA THR A 133 -0.15 34.82 11.45
C THR A 133 -0.36 33.33 11.75
N MET A 134 -1.63 32.89 11.79
CA MET A 134 -2.00 31.48 11.94
C MET A 134 -3.25 31.19 11.09
N THR A 135 -3.21 30.08 10.36
CA THR A 135 -4.39 29.53 9.69
C THR A 135 -4.63 28.11 10.20
N ILE A 136 -5.89 27.76 10.46
CA ILE A 136 -6.31 26.45 10.97
C ILE A 136 -7.14 25.79 9.90
N LEU A 137 -6.84 24.54 9.57
CA LEU A 137 -7.75 23.70 8.79
C LEU A 137 -8.82 23.12 9.71
N THR A 138 -10.09 23.27 9.38
CA THR A 138 -11.23 22.83 10.19
C THR A 138 -12.16 21.90 9.43
N ALA A 139 -13.07 21.26 10.11
CA ALA A 139 -14.19 20.52 9.52
C ALA A 139 -15.42 20.53 10.44
N ILE A 140 -16.56 20.15 9.88
CA ILE A 140 -17.82 20.01 10.61
C ILE A 140 -18.31 18.56 10.46
N PRO A 141 -17.82 17.61 11.27
CA PRO A 141 -18.27 16.23 11.22
C PRO A 141 -19.67 16.07 11.81
N PRO A 142 -20.43 15.01 11.44
CA PRO A 142 -21.73 14.70 12.04
C PRO A 142 -21.65 14.51 13.56
N ASN A 143 -20.53 14.01 14.08
CA ASN A 143 -20.25 13.89 15.51
C ASN A 143 -18.88 14.49 15.82
N PRO A 144 -18.82 15.67 16.46
CA PRO A 144 -17.58 16.34 16.81
C PRO A 144 -16.91 15.82 18.10
N THR A 145 -17.50 14.84 18.76
CA THR A 145 -16.99 14.30 20.03
C THR A 145 -15.56 13.75 19.89
N GLY A 146 -14.70 14.10 20.82
CA GLY A 146 -13.30 13.66 20.85
C GLY A 146 -12.31 14.63 20.18
N TYR A 147 -12.80 15.65 19.49
CA TYR A 147 -11.97 16.69 18.87
C TYR A 147 -12.00 18.01 19.64
N GLY A 148 -10.97 18.81 19.55
CA GLY A 148 -10.98 20.21 19.97
C GLY A 148 -12.00 21.01 19.14
N ARG A 149 -12.49 22.12 19.69
CA ARG A 149 -13.43 23.03 19.03
C ARG A 149 -12.76 24.31 18.61
N VAL A 150 -13.11 24.79 17.43
CA VAL A 150 -12.69 26.11 16.93
C VAL A 150 -13.80 27.11 17.20
N LEU A 151 -13.48 28.14 18.00
CA LEU A 151 -14.39 29.20 18.34
C LEU A 151 -14.11 30.40 17.42
N ARG A 152 -15.11 30.82 16.62
CA ARG A 152 -15.03 31.98 15.74
C ARG A 152 -15.26 33.28 16.50
N GLN A 153 -14.76 34.41 15.97
CA GLN A 153 -15.06 35.75 16.51
C GLN A 153 -16.46 36.24 16.10
N GLY A 154 -17.06 35.61 15.07
CA GLY A 154 -18.42 35.93 14.57
C GLY A 154 -18.91 34.76 13.67
N GLU A 155 -20.24 34.75 13.39
CA GLU A 155 -20.89 33.63 12.70
C GLU A 155 -20.44 33.40 11.24
N SER A 156 -19.95 34.44 10.57
CA SER A 156 -19.58 34.36 9.13
C SER A 156 -18.19 34.92 8.83
N THR A 157 -17.32 34.96 9.83
CA THR A 157 -15.96 35.48 9.68
C THR A 157 -14.92 34.35 9.68
N PRO A 158 -13.80 34.46 8.95
CA PRO A 158 -12.72 33.50 9.04
C PRO A 158 -11.96 33.61 10.35
N GLU A 159 -12.11 34.71 11.11
CA GLU A 159 -11.35 34.99 12.33
C GLU A 159 -11.71 34.03 13.45
N VAL A 160 -10.69 33.51 14.12
CA VAL A 160 -10.77 32.58 15.24
C VAL A 160 -10.46 33.33 16.53
N SER A 161 -11.25 33.09 17.59
CA SER A 161 -11.00 33.60 18.93
C SER A 161 -10.18 32.63 19.80
N ALA A 162 -10.43 31.33 19.66
CA ALA A 162 -9.72 30.30 20.42
C ALA A 162 -9.91 28.92 19.81
N ILE A 163 -9.02 27.99 20.18
CA ILE A 163 -9.18 26.54 19.99
C ILE A 163 -9.19 25.92 21.39
N ILE A 164 -10.23 25.15 21.71
CA ILE A 164 -10.38 24.52 23.02
C ILE A 164 -10.36 23.02 22.86
N GLU A 165 -9.46 22.34 23.55
CA GLU A 165 -9.36 20.88 23.54
C GLU A 165 -10.59 20.24 24.17
N GLN A 166 -10.98 19.03 23.69
CA GLN A 166 -12.21 18.33 24.11
C GLN A 166 -12.37 18.24 25.65
N LYS A 167 -11.26 18.01 26.37
CA LYS A 167 -11.29 17.82 27.83
C LYS A 167 -11.47 19.12 28.63
N ASP A 168 -11.19 20.25 28.00
CA ASP A 168 -11.24 21.59 28.60
C ASP A 168 -12.48 22.38 28.14
N LEU A 169 -13.39 21.75 27.32
CA LEU A 169 -14.63 22.37 26.87
C LEU A 169 -15.61 22.63 28.01
N LYS A 170 -16.16 23.82 28.02
CA LYS A 170 -17.30 24.15 28.89
C LYS A 170 -18.61 23.65 28.29
N PRO A 171 -19.67 23.43 29.12
CA PRO A 171 -20.97 22.88 28.60
C PRO A 171 -21.55 23.66 27.42
N ASN A 172 -21.46 24.98 27.41
CA ASN A 172 -21.93 25.84 26.32
C ASN A 172 -21.09 25.73 25.03
N GLN A 173 -19.87 25.22 25.09
CA GLN A 173 -18.97 25.05 23.97
C GLN A 173 -19.11 23.67 23.31
N LEU A 174 -19.70 22.69 23.98
CA LEU A 174 -19.92 21.35 23.45
C LEU A 174 -20.78 21.33 22.18
N ALA A 175 -21.70 22.31 22.05
CA ALA A 175 -22.58 22.47 20.89
C ALA A 175 -21.88 23.01 19.64
N THR A 176 -20.63 23.51 19.76
CA THR A 176 -19.87 24.00 18.61
C THR A 176 -19.57 22.85 17.67
N PRO A 177 -20.01 22.87 16.41
CA PRO A 177 -19.84 21.74 15.48
C PRO A 177 -18.48 21.72 14.82
N GLU A 178 -17.79 22.88 14.75
CA GLU A 178 -16.52 23.04 14.03
C GLU A 178 -15.36 22.50 14.86
N ILE A 179 -14.65 21.52 14.29
CA ILE A 179 -13.53 20.83 14.97
C ILE A 179 -12.17 21.36 14.49
N ASN A 180 -11.21 21.25 15.41
CA ASN A 180 -9.79 21.40 15.12
C ASN A 180 -9.24 20.12 14.51
N SER A 181 -8.68 20.21 13.28
CA SER A 181 -8.07 19.06 12.60
C SER A 181 -6.67 18.70 13.10
N GLY A 182 -6.01 19.62 13.82
CA GLY A 182 -4.58 19.49 14.14
C GLY A 182 -3.63 19.85 13.00
N ILE A 183 -4.15 20.47 11.94
CA ILE A 183 -3.37 20.95 10.80
C ILE A 183 -3.37 22.48 10.80
N TYR A 184 -2.17 23.06 10.78
CA TYR A 184 -1.98 24.50 10.92
C TYR A 184 -0.96 25.05 9.93
N CYS A 185 -1.11 26.29 9.54
CA CYS A 185 -0.08 27.08 8.88
C CYS A 185 0.25 28.29 9.77
N PHE A 186 1.53 28.50 10.05
CA PHE A 186 2.00 29.60 10.89
C PHE A 186 3.00 30.48 10.16
N GLU A 187 3.01 31.74 10.47
CA GLU A 187 4.22 32.55 10.36
C GLU A 187 5.23 32.03 11.40
N THR A 188 6.37 31.48 10.95
CA THR A 188 7.30 30.76 11.83
C THR A 188 7.86 31.63 12.95
N LYS A 189 8.15 32.90 12.65
CA LYS A 189 8.67 33.86 13.63
C LYS A 189 7.69 34.07 14.79
N ALA A 190 6.42 34.29 14.49
CA ALA A 190 5.37 34.48 15.48
C ALA A 190 5.13 33.22 16.30
N LEU A 191 5.10 32.05 15.67
CA LEU A 191 5.01 30.76 16.36
C LEU A 191 6.16 30.57 17.36
N PHE A 192 7.42 30.71 16.90
CA PHE A 192 8.59 30.48 17.73
C PHE A 192 8.73 31.48 18.89
N ALA A 193 8.24 32.71 18.73
CA ALA A 193 8.20 33.69 19.81
C ALA A 193 7.24 33.27 20.94
N ASN A 194 6.17 32.55 20.60
CA ASN A 194 5.11 32.20 21.56
C ASN A 194 5.24 30.79 22.15
N LEU A 195 6.03 29.87 21.54
CA LEU A 195 6.15 28.49 22.02
C LEU A 195 6.61 28.35 23.48
N ASP A 196 7.50 29.21 23.95
CA ASP A 196 8.03 29.17 25.32
C ASP A 196 7.04 29.74 26.37
N ARG A 197 5.95 30.34 25.92
CA ARG A 197 4.86 30.86 26.78
C ARG A 197 3.74 29.84 27.01
N LEU A 198 3.78 28.71 26.30
CA LEU A 198 2.81 27.64 26.50
C LEU A 198 2.88 27.10 27.92
N SER A 199 1.71 26.81 28.50
CA SER A 199 1.56 26.22 29.82
C SER A 199 1.04 24.79 29.74
N ASN A 200 1.42 23.95 30.68
CA ASN A 200 0.83 22.62 30.87
C ASN A 200 -0.22 22.55 31.98
N LYS A 201 -0.73 23.70 32.42
CA LYS A 201 -1.79 23.79 33.43
C LYS A 201 -3.17 23.61 32.83
N ASN A 202 -3.46 22.40 32.33
CA ASN A 202 -4.70 22.00 31.65
C ASN A 202 -5.09 20.57 32.06
N ALA A 203 -6.24 20.08 31.60
CA ALA A 203 -6.79 18.78 31.97
C ALA A 203 -5.88 17.58 31.62
N SER A 204 -4.97 17.71 30.65
CA SER A 204 -4.03 16.65 30.23
C SER A 204 -2.63 16.80 30.82
N GLY A 205 -2.28 17.95 31.40
CA GLY A 205 -0.91 18.25 31.84
C GLY A 205 0.11 18.38 30.68
N GLU A 206 -0.34 18.68 29.48
CA GLU A 206 0.45 18.74 28.26
C GLU A 206 0.58 20.18 27.72
N PHE A 207 1.65 20.47 27.00
CA PHE A 207 1.78 21.73 26.26
C PHE A 207 0.95 21.63 24.99
N TYR A 208 -0.21 22.29 24.97
CA TYR A 208 -1.10 22.30 23.81
C TYR A 208 -0.65 23.33 22.77
N LEU A 209 -0.49 22.87 21.53
CA LEU A 209 -0.23 23.78 20.42
C LEU A 209 -1.44 24.70 20.13
N THR A 210 -2.62 24.23 20.43
CA THR A 210 -3.88 24.98 20.27
C THR A 210 -3.93 26.26 21.08
N ASP A 211 -3.20 26.35 22.20
CA ASP A 211 -3.13 27.57 23.03
C ASP A 211 -2.42 28.72 22.29
N ILE A 212 -1.59 28.44 21.28
CA ILE A 212 -0.96 29.47 20.44
C ILE A 212 -2.01 30.39 19.78
N ALA A 213 -3.17 29.82 19.39
CA ALA A 213 -4.25 30.63 18.79
C ALA A 213 -4.69 31.76 19.75
N SER A 214 -4.95 31.43 21.01
CA SER A 214 -5.37 32.41 22.02
C SER A 214 -4.26 33.41 22.35
N LEU A 215 -2.99 32.99 22.39
CA LEU A 215 -1.85 33.88 22.61
C LEU A 215 -1.73 34.91 21.47
N LEU A 216 -1.79 34.45 20.21
CA LEU A 216 -1.72 35.31 19.02
C LEU A 216 -2.90 36.29 18.97
N VAL A 217 -4.13 35.82 19.23
CA VAL A 217 -5.32 36.69 19.30
C VAL A 217 -5.17 37.79 20.38
N SER A 218 -4.64 37.42 21.55
CA SER A 218 -4.40 38.39 22.65
C SER A 218 -3.37 39.45 22.30
N GLU A 219 -2.48 39.19 21.35
CA GLU A 219 -1.48 40.11 20.80
C GLU A 219 -2.00 40.91 19.60
N GLY A 220 -3.30 40.78 19.24
CA GLY A 220 -3.88 41.43 18.08
C GLY A 220 -3.42 40.83 16.73
N GLN A 221 -2.81 39.64 16.75
CA GLN A 221 -2.37 38.95 15.54
C GLN A 221 -3.55 38.24 14.85
N ARG A 222 -3.47 38.12 13.53
CA ARG A 222 -4.54 37.56 12.71
C ARG A 222 -4.53 36.04 12.72
N VAL A 223 -5.51 35.44 13.38
CA VAL A 223 -5.76 33.98 13.44
C VAL A 223 -7.05 33.68 12.69
N ILE A 224 -6.98 32.85 11.65
CA ILE A 224 -8.11 32.54 10.78
C ILE A 224 -8.26 31.03 10.60
N ALA A 225 -9.41 30.60 10.12
CA ALA A 225 -9.64 29.21 9.78
C ALA A 225 -10.26 29.05 8.38
N ILE A 226 -9.89 27.97 7.72
CA ILE A 226 -10.44 27.50 6.47
C ILE A 226 -11.01 26.09 6.68
N GLN A 227 -12.19 25.83 6.14
CA GLN A 227 -12.84 24.54 6.26
C GLN A 227 -12.38 23.61 5.13
N ALA A 228 -12.06 22.37 5.47
CA ALA A 228 -11.77 21.31 4.49
C ALA A 228 -13.02 21.00 3.66
N GLU A 229 -12.83 20.72 2.39
CA GLU A 229 -13.91 20.38 1.47
C GLU A 229 -14.53 19.02 1.81
N HIS A 230 -13.71 18.07 2.23
CA HIS A 230 -14.14 16.73 2.65
C HIS A 230 -13.71 16.43 4.07
N ILE A 231 -14.63 15.95 4.88
CA ILE A 231 -14.39 15.66 6.31
C ILE A 231 -13.31 14.59 6.49
N ASP A 232 -13.33 13.53 5.68
CA ASP A 232 -12.40 12.40 5.80
C ASP A 232 -10.93 12.81 5.67
N GLU A 233 -10.65 13.95 5.00
CA GLU A 233 -9.28 14.47 4.82
C GLU A 233 -8.60 14.87 6.11
N VAL A 234 -9.36 15.22 7.13
CA VAL A 234 -8.86 15.76 8.39
C VAL A 234 -9.06 14.80 9.57
N LEU A 235 -9.66 13.64 9.33
CA LEU A 235 -9.87 12.65 10.38
C LEU A 235 -8.58 11.88 10.68
N GLY A 236 -8.28 11.78 11.97
CA GLY A 236 -7.14 10.99 12.45
C GLY A 236 -7.54 9.56 12.83
N ALA A 237 -6.67 8.59 12.57
CA ALA A 237 -6.85 7.18 12.91
C ALA A 237 -6.56 6.91 14.39
N ASN A 238 -7.45 7.24 15.31
CA ASN A 238 -7.22 7.07 16.76
C ASN A 238 -7.59 5.70 17.32
N THR A 239 -8.51 5.00 16.65
CA THR A 239 -8.96 3.64 16.98
C THR A 239 -8.84 2.73 15.76
N ILE A 240 -8.88 1.41 15.95
CA ILE A 240 -8.89 0.46 14.82
C ILE A 240 -10.14 0.67 13.95
N ALA A 241 -11.29 0.96 14.53
CA ALA A 241 -12.52 1.22 13.77
C ALA A 241 -12.38 2.46 12.87
N GLU A 242 -11.87 3.57 13.41
CA GLU A 242 -11.60 4.77 12.61
C GLU A 242 -10.56 4.49 11.51
N MET A 243 -9.51 3.73 11.82
CA MET A 243 -8.50 3.35 10.83
C MET A 243 -9.09 2.51 9.68
N MET A 244 -10.00 1.57 9.98
CA MET A 244 -10.66 0.77 8.94
C MET A 244 -11.63 1.62 8.10
N HIS A 245 -12.26 2.61 8.69
CA HIS A 245 -13.06 3.59 7.94
C HIS A 245 -12.17 4.38 6.94
N LEU A 246 -11.01 4.87 7.40
CA LEU A 246 -10.06 5.59 6.53
C LEU A 246 -9.45 4.67 5.46
N ASP A 247 -9.17 3.39 5.77
CA ASP A 247 -8.72 2.40 4.77
C ASP A 247 -9.75 2.22 3.66
N ALA A 248 -11.01 2.02 4.03
CA ALA A 248 -12.09 1.87 3.05
C ALA A 248 -12.26 3.13 2.18
N ALA A 249 -12.21 4.32 2.77
CA ALA A 249 -12.28 5.59 2.05
C ALA A 249 -11.11 5.76 1.06
N MET A 250 -9.88 5.44 1.48
CA MET A 250 -8.68 5.52 0.63
C MET A 250 -8.75 4.55 -0.55
N ARG A 251 -9.12 3.29 -0.31
CA ARG A 251 -9.26 2.27 -1.37
C ARG A 251 -10.33 2.65 -2.38
N LEU A 252 -11.46 3.19 -1.91
CA LEU A 252 -12.50 3.68 -2.81
C LEU A 252 -12.06 4.91 -3.61
N ALA A 253 -11.29 5.82 -3.00
CA ALA A 253 -10.69 6.96 -3.72
C ALA A 253 -9.71 6.49 -4.79
N THR A 254 -8.87 5.48 -4.49
CA THR A 254 -7.96 4.85 -5.48
C THR A 254 -8.75 4.24 -6.64
N ALA A 255 -9.80 3.47 -6.36
CA ALA A 255 -10.66 2.89 -7.39
C ALA A 255 -11.30 3.98 -8.27
N ARG A 256 -11.82 5.05 -7.68
CA ARG A 256 -12.39 6.19 -8.42
C ARG A 256 -11.36 6.90 -9.32
N LYS A 257 -10.13 7.07 -8.81
CA LYS A 257 -9.02 7.62 -9.60
C LYS A 257 -8.73 6.77 -10.83
N LEU A 258 -8.63 5.44 -10.67
CA LEU A 258 -8.43 4.50 -11.77
C LEU A 258 -9.59 4.54 -12.78
N MET A 259 -10.84 4.59 -12.30
CA MET A 259 -12.02 4.73 -13.16
C MET A 259 -12.00 6.02 -13.98
N ALA A 260 -11.56 7.13 -13.39
CA ALA A 260 -11.37 8.40 -14.10
C ALA A 260 -10.26 8.33 -15.18
N GLN A 261 -9.35 7.35 -15.08
CA GLN A 261 -8.30 7.07 -16.06
C GLN A 261 -8.72 6.04 -17.13
N GLY A 262 -9.99 5.63 -17.16
CA GLY A 262 -10.52 4.71 -18.17
C GLY A 262 -10.54 3.24 -17.77
N VAL A 263 -10.31 2.90 -16.50
CA VAL A 263 -10.40 1.53 -15.99
C VAL A 263 -11.85 1.21 -15.63
N THR A 264 -12.38 0.08 -16.08
CA THR A 264 -13.71 -0.40 -15.69
C THR A 264 -13.59 -1.24 -14.41
N ILE A 265 -14.19 -0.79 -13.30
CA ILE A 265 -14.19 -1.52 -12.02
C ILE A 265 -15.64 -1.81 -11.62
N PHE A 266 -16.03 -3.09 -11.66
CA PHE A 266 -17.34 -3.51 -11.24
C PHE A 266 -17.42 -3.61 -9.71
N ARG A 267 -18.40 -2.92 -9.09
CA ARG A 267 -18.58 -2.88 -7.64
C ARG A 267 -17.29 -2.54 -6.90
N PRO A 268 -16.74 -1.32 -7.10
CA PRO A 268 -15.45 -0.90 -6.56
C PRO A 268 -15.35 -1.04 -5.04
N GLU A 269 -16.48 -0.97 -4.33
CA GLU A 269 -16.56 -1.17 -2.88
C GLU A 269 -16.25 -2.61 -2.42
N THR A 270 -16.26 -3.58 -3.34
CA THR A 270 -15.90 -4.98 -3.03
C THR A 270 -14.45 -5.31 -3.39
N CYS A 271 -13.76 -4.42 -4.08
CA CYS A 271 -12.38 -4.61 -4.50
C CYS A 271 -11.40 -4.04 -3.46
N VAL A 272 -10.28 -4.72 -3.26
CA VAL A 272 -9.20 -4.25 -2.38
C VAL A 272 -8.04 -3.77 -3.25
N ILE A 273 -7.91 -2.46 -3.42
CA ILE A 273 -6.89 -1.86 -4.31
C ILE A 273 -6.01 -0.94 -3.49
N ASP A 274 -4.72 -1.27 -3.40
CA ASP A 274 -3.75 -0.46 -2.70
C ASP A 274 -3.46 0.87 -3.43
N SER A 275 -3.11 1.89 -2.69
CA SER A 275 -2.90 3.25 -3.21
C SER A 275 -1.73 3.37 -4.20
N THR A 276 -0.86 2.38 -4.23
CA THR A 276 0.33 2.28 -5.10
C THR A 276 0.07 1.55 -6.42
N VAL A 277 -1.12 0.98 -6.59
CA VAL A 277 -1.48 0.20 -7.79
C VAL A 277 -1.68 1.09 -9.00
N GLU A 278 -1.13 0.68 -10.12
CA GLU A 278 -1.27 1.32 -11.43
C GLU A 278 -1.99 0.38 -12.39
N VAL A 279 -2.97 0.90 -13.14
CA VAL A 279 -3.73 0.10 -14.11
C VAL A 279 -3.94 0.93 -15.39
N GLY A 280 -3.65 0.34 -16.53
CA GLY A 280 -3.88 0.94 -17.85
C GLY A 280 -5.36 1.01 -18.23
N ALA A 281 -5.69 1.98 -19.08
CA ALA A 281 -7.05 2.18 -19.59
C ALA A 281 -7.58 0.92 -20.31
N ASP A 282 -8.91 0.83 -20.44
CA ASP A 282 -9.64 -0.28 -21.08
C ASP A 282 -9.49 -1.63 -20.33
N THR A 283 -8.77 -1.64 -19.20
CA THR A 283 -8.70 -2.80 -18.31
C THR A 283 -9.98 -2.93 -17.49
N THR A 284 -10.46 -4.18 -17.37
CA THR A 284 -11.67 -4.52 -16.62
C THR A 284 -11.32 -5.30 -15.34
N ILE A 285 -11.81 -4.85 -14.20
CA ILE A 285 -11.64 -5.48 -12.89
C ILE A 285 -13.02 -5.93 -12.38
N GLU A 286 -13.17 -7.23 -12.13
CA GLU A 286 -14.40 -7.83 -11.63
C GLU A 286 -14.47 -7.72 -10.08
N PRO A 287 -15.65 -7.93 -9.45
CA PRO A 287 -15.81 -7.85 -7.99
C PRO A 287 -14.91 -8.81 -7.22
N PHE A 288 -14.55 -8.45 -5.99
CA PHE A 288 -13.73 -9.24 -5.07
C PHE A 288 -12.28 -9.48 -5.54
N VAL A 289 -11.78 -8.69 -6.46
CA VAL A 289 -10.37 -8.68 -6.84
C VAL A 289 -9.55 -7.92 -5.79
N GLN A 290 -8.34 -8.43 -5.51
CA GLN A 290 -7.37 -7.76 -4.66
C GLN A 290 -6.12 -7.42 -5.49
N LEU A 291 -5.78 -6.13 -5.56
CA LEU A 291 -4.56 -5.61 -6.19
C LEU A 291 -3.72 -4.95 -5.10
N LEU A 292 -2.59 -5.55 -4.79
CA LEU A 292 -1.82 -5.24 -3.59
C LEU A 292 -0.38 -4.81 -3.90
N GLY A 293 0.17 -3.96 -3.03
CA GLY A 293 1.55 -3.51 -3.11
C GLY A 293 1.85 -2.72 -4.38
N ASN A 294 3.01 -2.96 -5.00
CA ASN A 294 3.46 -2.26 -6.20
C ASN A 294 3.01 -2.98 -7.49
N THR A 295 1.74 -3.40 -7.54
CA THR A 295 1.18 -4.09 -8.71
C THR A 295 0.93 -3.10 -9.85
N ARG A 296 1.36 -3.48 -11.07
CA ARG A 296 1.17 -2.74 -12.30
C ARG A 296 0.48 -3.60 -13.34
N ILE A 297 -0.59 -3.10 -13.94
CA ILE A 297 -1.38 -3.78 -14.94
C ILE A 297 -1.45 -2.90 -16.18
N GLY A 298 -1.17 -3.48 -17.35
CA GLY A 298 -1.23 -2.81 -18.65
C GLY A 298 -2.64 -2.48 -19.11
N HIS A 299 -2.77 -2.18 -20.39
CA HIS A 299 -4.02 -1.85 -21.06
C HIS A 299 -4.77 -3.13 -21.50
N ASP A 300 -6.09 -3.01 -21.74
CA ASP A 300 -6.91 -4.07 -22.32
C ASP A 300 -6.90 -5.41 -21.55
N CYS A 301 -6.54 -5.37 -20.28
CA CYS A 301 -6.51 -6.55 -19.42
C CYS A 301 -7.89 -6.89 -18.86
N ARG A 302 -8.08 -8.15 -18.49
CA ARG A 302 -9.29 -8.57 -17.78
C ARG A 302 -8.93 -9.37 -16.53
N ILE A 303 -9.26 -8.84 -15.37
CA ILE A 303 -9.01 -9.46 -14.07
C ILE A 303 -10.33 -9.93 -13.50
N ARG A 304 -10.54 -11.26 -13.44
CA ARG A 304 -11.78 -11.87 -12.96
C ARG A 304 -11.81 -12.05 -11.46
N SER A 305 -13.02 -12.17 -10.94
CA SER A 305 -13.34 -12.22 -9.51
C SER A 305 -12.49 -13.19 -8.70
N TYR A 306 -12.24 -12.83 -7.44
CA TYR A 306 -11.49 -13.61 -6.44
C TYR A 306 -10.00 -13.79 -6.76
N SER A 307 -9.45 -13.07 -7.73
CA SER A 307 -8.02 -13.07 -7.99
C SER A 307 -7.29 -12.13 -7.04
N VAL A 308 -6.11 -12.57 -6.58
CA VAL A 308 -5.20 -11.79 -5.72
C VAL A 308 -3.90 -11.57 -6.48
N ILE A 309 -3.53 -10.33 -6.71
CA ILE A 309 -2.33 -9.94 -7.46
C ILE A 309 -1.51 -9.00 -6.57
N GLN A 310 -0.32 -9.45 -6.18
CA GLN A 310 0.56 -8.70 -5.29
C GLN A 310 1.94 -8.51 -5.92
N ASN A 311 2.46 -7.27 -5.86
CA ASN A 311 3.81 -6.91 -6.32
C ASN A 311 4.17 -7.47 -7.71
N SER A 312 3.20 -7.54 -8.60
CA SER A 312 3.32 -8.19 -9.91
C SER A 312 3.11 -7.21 -11.06
N THR A 313 3.74 -7.49 -12.19
CA THR A 313 3.61 -6.68 -13.40
C THR A 313 2.95 -7.50 -14.50
N LEU A 314 1.84 -6.99 -15.04
CA LEU A 314 1.10 -7.58 -16.15
C LEU A 314 1.20 -6.64 -17.36
N ALA A 315 1.63 -7.17 -18.50
CA ALA A 315 1.62 -6.45 -19.76
C ALA A 315 0.19 -6.32 -20.33
N ASP A 316 0.05 -5.70 -21.50
CA ASP A 316 -1.26 -5.48 -22.14
C ASP A 316 -1.95 -6.78 -22.55
N GLY A 317 -3.28 -6.77 -22.58
CA GLY A 317 -4.10 -7.86 -23.10
C GLY A 317 -4.14 -9.12 -22.22
N VAL A 318 -3.61 -9.09 -21.02
CA VAL A 318 -3.57 -10.25 -20.11
C VAL A 318 -4.96 -10.59 -19.61
N LEU A 319 -5.30 -11.88 -19.69
CA LEU A 319 -6.53 -12.41 -19.10
C LEU A 319 -6.22 -13.24 -17.84
N ILE A 320 -6.62 -12.75 -16.67
CA ILE A 320 -6.62 -13.49 -15.41
C ILE A 320 -8.03 -14.02 -15.15
N ARG A 321 -8.18 -15.34 -15.14
CA ARG A 321 -9.45 -16.01 -14.80
C ARG A 321 -9.64 -16.09 -13.30
N ASN A 322 -10.82 -16.49 -12.87
CA ASN A 322 -11.24 -16.50 -11.46
C ASN A 322 -10.26 -17.23 -10.52
N GLY A 323 -10.04 -16.67 -9.35
CA GLY A 323 -9.35 -17.32 -8.25
C GLY A 323 -7.84 -17.52 -8.42
N CYS A 324 -7.20 -16.79 -9.33
CA CYS A 324 -5.74 -16.82 -9.49
C CYS A 324 -5.04 -16.06 -8.36
N ILE A 325 -3.87 -16.55 -7.94
CA ILE A 325 -2.99 -15.90 -6.97
C ILE A 325 -1.64 -15.65 -7.63
N LEU A 326 -1.23 -14.39 -7.72
CA LEU A 326 0.04 -13.95 -8.29
C LEU A 326 0.82 -13.18 -7.23
N ASP A 327 2.04 -13.59 -6.96
CA ASP A 327 2.96 -12.87 -6.07
C ASP A 327 4.32 -12.69 -6.75
N GLN A 328 4.81 -11.44 -6.78
CA GLN A 328 6.11 -11.07 -7.35
C GLN A 328 6.40 -11.74 -8.68
N SER A 329 5.43 -11.62 -9.61
CA SER A 329 5.43 -12.30 -10.92
C SER A 329 5.38 -11.30 -12.06
N THR A 330 5.98 -11.66 -13.19
CA THR A 330 5.93 -10.89 -14.44
C THR A 330 5.15 -11.67 -15.48
N ILE A 331 4.16 -11.02 -16.10
CA ILE A 331 3.24 -11.65 -17.06
C ILE A 331 3.33 -10.90 -18.40
N GLY A 332 3.71 -11.63 -19.43
CA GLY A 332 3.85 -11.12 -20.80
C GLY A 332 2.50 -10.82 -21.46
N ARG A 333 2.58 -10.09 -22.56
CA ARG A 333 1.42 -9.65 -23.38
C ARG A 333 0.52 -10.83 -23.76
N ASN A 334 -0.79 -10.61 -23.72
CA ASN A 334 -1.82 -11.58 -24.12
C ASN A 334 -1.77 -12.93 -23.39
N ALA A 335 -0.98 -13.07 -22.33
CA ALA A 335 -0.94 -14.30 -21.58
C ALA A 335 -2.29 -14.59 -20.92
N LEU A 336 -2.63 -15.88 -20.78
CA LEU A 336 -3.86 -16.35 -20.19
C LEU A 336 -3.56 -17.18 -18.95
N LEU A 337 -4.11 -16.77 -17.79
CA LEU A 337 -3.89 -17.43 -16.51
C LEU A 337 -5.20 -17.94 -15.91
N GLY A 338 -5.18 -19.16 -15.39
CA GLY A 338 -6.26 -19.71 -14.60
C GLY A 338 -7.32 -20.53 -15.35
N PRO A 339 -8.42 -20.84 -14.65
CA PRO A 339 -8.72 -20.41 -13.27
C PRO A 339 -7.86 -21.12 -12.22
N TYR A 340 -7.76 -20.53 -11.00
CA TYR A 340 -7.06 -21.11 -9.86
C TYR A 340 -5.58 -21.45 -10.12
N ALA A 341 -4.89 -20.64 -10.91
CA ALA A 341 -3.44 -20.71 -11.08
C ALA A 341 -2.76 -20.00 -9.88
N HIS A 342 -1.65 -20.57 -9.39
CA HIS A 342 -0.86 -20.01 -8.32
C HIS A 342 0.56 -19.72 -8.78
N LEU A 343 0.87 -18.47 -8.99
CA LEU A 343 2.20 -18.02 -9.39
C LEU A 343 2.92 -17.44 -8.18
N ARG A 344 3.95 -18.15 -7.74
CA ARG A 344 4.80 -17.76 -6.62
C ARG A 344 5.96 -16.90 -7.09
N PRO A 345 6.69 -16.25 -6.15
CA PRO A 345 7.77 -15.33 -6.49
C PRO A 345 8.78 -15.88 -7.51
N GLY A 346 9.20 -15.01 -8.43
CA GLY A 346 10.14 -15.33 -9.49
C GLY A 346 9.51 -16.07 -10.68
N SER A 347 8.18 -16.00 -10.84
CA SER A 347 7.50 -16.52 -12.03
C SER A 347 7.51 -15.48 -13.15
N ASP A 348 8.11 -15.82 -14.29
CA ASP A 348 8.16 -15.02 -15.51
C ASP A 348 7.43 -15.77 -16.64
N ILE A 349 6.24 -15.28 -16.98
CA ILE A 349 5.35 -15.90 -17.98
C ILE A 349 5.41 -15.10 -19.27
N GLY A 350 5.87 -15.74 -20.32
CA GLY A 350 6.07 -15.13 -21.63
C GLY A 350 4.79 -14.70 -22.36
N GLU A 351 4.98 -13.95 -23.41
CA GLU A 351 3.91 -13.50 -24.32
C GLU A 351 3.12 -14.68 -24.88
N ASP A 352 1.80 -14.56 -25.00
CA ASP A 352 0.87 -15.59 -25.50
C ASP A 352 0.93 -16.94 -24.74
N ALA A 353 1.60 -16.99 -23.60
CA ALA A 353 1.68 -18.20 -22.80
C ALA A 353 0.38 -18.49 -22.06
N HIS A 354 0.13 -19.76 -21.76
CA HIS A 354 -1.07 -20.18 -21.07
C HIS A 354 -0.72 -21.02 -19.84
N VAL A 355 -1.06 -20.50 -18.65
CA VAL A 355 -0.98 -21.19 -17.36
C VAL A 355 -2.39 -21.51 -16.89
N GLY A 356 -2.80 -22.78 -16.96
CA GLY A 356 -4.18 -23.17 -16.74
C GLY A 356 -4.55 -23.46 -15.27
N ASN A 357 -5.57 -24.26 -15.09
CA ASN A 357 -6.16 -24.50 -13.77
C ASN A 357 -5.30 -25.41 -12.86
N PHE A 358 -5.18 -25.00 -11.59
CA PHE A 358 -4.40 -25.71 -10.58
C PHE A 358 -2.93 -25.93 -10.96
N VAL A 359 -2.38 -24.98 -11.71
CA VAL A 359 -0.95 -24.95 -12.02
C VAL A 359 -0.26 -24.06 -10.98
N GLU A 360 0.76 -24.59 -10.35
CA GLU A 360 1.63 -23.84 -9.45
C GLU A 360 2.99 -23.61 -10.11
N THR A 361 3.48 -22.37 -10.08
CA THR A 361 4.83 -22.00 -10.56
C THR A 361 5.64 -21.35 -9.45
N LYS A 362 6.96 -21.55 -9.47
CA LYS A 362 7.89 -20.92 -8.53
C LYS A 362 9.27 -20.78 -9.17
N ASN A 363 9.80 -19.56 -9.24
CA ASN A 363 11.12 -19.30 -9.85
C ASN A 363 11.25 -19.97 -11.22
N VAL A 364 10.27 -19.66 -12.09
CA VAL A 364 10.10 -20.29 -13.42
C VAL A 364 10.07 -19.22 -14.50
N ARG A 365 10.77 -19.47 -15.59
CA ARG A 365 10.56 -18.80 -16.85
C ARG A 365 9.78 -19.74 -17.78
N LEU A 366 8.59 -19.32 -18.21
CA LEU A 366 7.77 -20.01 -19.21
C LEU A 366 7.79 -19.20 -20.49
N GLY A 367 8.42 -19.69 -21.53
CA GLY A 367 8.65 -18.98 -22.78
C GLY A 367 7.38 -18.67 -23.59
N ARG A 368 7.54 -17.83 -24.60
CA ARG A 368 6.44 -17.35 -25.45
C ARG A 368 5.62 -18.51 -26.03
N GLY A 369 4.29 -18.41 -25.99
CA GLY A 369 3.37 -19.40 -26.59
C GLY A 369 3.33 -20.75 -25.88
N SER A 370 4.10 -20.92 -24.80
CA SER A 370 4.15 -22.19 -24.05
C SER A 370 2.91 -22.38 -23.19
N LYS A 371 2.54 -23.63 -22.99
CA LYS A 371 1.29 -24.01 -22.34
C LYS A 371 1.53 -25.02 -21.22
N ALA A 372 1.01 -24.73 -20.03
CA ALA A 372 0.92 -25.62 -18.88
C ALA A 372 -0.51 -25.51 -18.34
N ASN A 373 -1.43 -26.38 -18.80
CA ASN A 373 -2.84 -26.10 -18.67
C ASN A 373 -3.53 -26.77 -17.48
N HIS A 374 -2.97 -27.82 -16.88
CA HIS A 374 -3.69 -28.60 -15.89
C HIS A 374 -2.77 -29.26 -14.85
N LEU A 375 -3.02 -28.99 -13.55
CA LEU A 375 -2.48 -29.74 -12.43
C LEU A 375 -0.94 -29.90 -12.43
N ASN A 376 -0.20 -28.89 -12.86
CA ASN A 376 1.26 -28.95 -12.92
C ASN A 376 1.90 -28.31 -11.70
N TYR A 377 3.07 -28.81 -11.30
CA TYR A 377 4.03 -28.08 -10.48
C TYR A 377 5.30 -27.81 -11.29
N LEU A 378 5.57 -26.52 -11.54
CA LEU A 378 6.75 -26.06 -12.27
C LEU A 378 7.59 -25.21 -11.31
N GLY A 379 8.65 -25.80 -10.77
CA GLY A 379 9.55 -25.15 -9.84
C GLY A 379 10.98 -25.15 -10.33
N ASP A 380 11.69 -24.02 -10.17
CA ASP A 380 13.10 -23.84 -10.55
C ASP A 380 13.37 -24.33 -11.99
N ALA A 381 12.63 -23.83 -12.98
CA ALA A 381 12.70 -24.29 -14.35
C ALA A 381 12.83 -23.16 -15.37
N ASP A 382 13.61 -23.37 -16.42
CA ASP A 382 13.65 -22.55 -17.65
C ASP A 382 13.00 -23.34 -18.78
N ILE A 383 11.82 -22.87 -19.24
CA ILE A 383 11.02 -23.52 -20.26
C ILE A 383 11.00 -22.61 -21.49
N GLY A 384 11.44 -23.11 -22.60
CA GLY A 384 11.54 -22.41 -23.89
C GLY A 384 10.20 -22.00 -24.49
N ALA A 385 10.23 -21.54 -25.73
CA ALA A 385 9.04 -21.13 -26.47
C ALA A 385 8.26 -22.31 -27.04
N ASN A 386 6.93 -22.16 -27.16
CA ASN A 386 6.01 -23.14 -27.77
C ASN A 386 6.09 -24.54 -27.16
N VAL A 387 6.45 -24.63 -25.90
CA VAL A 387 6.47 -25.90 -25.16
C VAL A 387 5.06 -26.26 -24.72
N ASN A 388 4.68 -27.52 -24.86
CA ASN A 388 3.45 -28.05 -24.31
C ASN A 388 3.75 -28.94 -23.11
N VAL A 389 3.34 -28.50 -21.90
CA VAL A 389 3.45 -29.29 -20.68
C VAL A 389 2.12 -30.00 -20.43
N GLY A 390 2.13 -31.34 -20.47
CA GLY A 390 0.98 -32.20 -20.25
C GLY A 390 0.46 -32.11 -18.80
N ALA A 391 -0.79 -32.50 -18.60
CA ALA A 391 -1.44 -32.48 -17.29
C ALA A 391 -0.67 -33.34 -16.28
N GLY A 392 -0.53 -32.88 -15.03
CA GLY A 392 0.13 -33.62 -13.95
C GLY A 392 1.65 -33.68 -14.04
N ALA A 393 2.28 -32.99 -15.00
CA ALA A 393 3.74 -32.96 -15.07
C ALA A 393 4.35 -32.16 -13.91
N ILE A 394 5.45 -32.67 -13.35
CA ILE A 394 6.13 -32.13 -12.18
C ILE A 394 7.63 -31.98 -12.45
N THR A 395 8.19 -30.80 -12.17
CA THR A 395 9.63 -30.61 -12.04
C THR A 395 10.05 -30.93 -10.61
N CYS A 396 10.78 -32.05 -10.41
CA CYS A 396 11.30 -32.44 -9.11
C CYS A 396 12.60 -31.69 -8.83
N ASN A 397 12.47 -30.47 -8.29
CA ASN A 397 13.55 -29.51 -8.11
C ASN A 397 14.31 -29.63 -6.79
N TYR A 398 13.94 -30.54 -5.88
CA TYR A 398 14.53 -30.70 -4.56
C TYR A 398 14.94 -32.15 -4.30
N ASP A 399 16.20 -32.38 -3.96
CA ASP A 399 16.78 -33.71 -3.70
C ASP A 399 16.78 -34.12 -2.22
N GLY A 400 16.20 -33.31 -1.35
CA GLY A 400 16.21 -33.46 0.09
C GLY A 400 17.22 -32.55 0.81
N VAL A 401 18.18 -31.97 0.08
CA VAL A 401 19.22 -31.07 0.60
C VAL A 401 19.32 -29.78 -0.22
N LEU A 402 19.44 -29.89 -1.54
CA LEU A 402 19.64 -28.80 -2.48
C LEU A 402 18.49 -28.70 -3.50
N LYS A 403 18.38 -27.54 -4.11
CA LYS A 403 17.47 -27.30 -5.25
C LYS A 403 18.27 -27.32 -6.53
N HIS A 404 17.70 -27.95 -7.54
CA HIS A 404 18.28 -28.09 -8.87
C HIS A 404 17.31 -27.56 -9.92
N ARG A 405 17.86 -27.19 -11.08
CA ARG A 405 17.08 -26.58 -12.16
C ARG A 405 16.79 -27.56 -13.27
N THR A 406 15.60 -27.45 -13.86
CA THR A 406 15.21 -28.12 -15.09
C THR A 406 15.24 -27.13 -16.25
N THR A 407 15.92 -27.47 -17.35
CA THR A 407 15.94 -26.67 -18.58
C THR A 407 15.22 -27.43 -19.69
N ILE A 408 14.23 -26.78 -20.31
CA ILE A 408 13.44 -27.36 -21.41
C ILE A 408 13.59 -26.43 -22.62
N GLY A 409 14.10 -26.95 -23.73
CA GLY A 409 14.26 -26.23 -24.98
C GLY A 409 12.93 -25.86 -25.65
N ASP A 410 13.02 -25.14 -26.77
CA ASP A 410 11.84 -24.73 -27.54
C ASP A 410 11.14 -25.93 -28.21
N ASN A 411 9.82 -25.81 -28.43
CA ASN A 411 8.99 -26.77 -29.15
C ASN A 411 9.00 -28.19 -28.55
N VAL A 412 9.29 -28.34 -27.26
CA VAL A 412 9.24 -29.60 -26.53
C VAL A 412 7.80 -29.99 -26.22
N PHE A 413 7.48 -31.26 -26.32
CA PHE A 413 6.23 -31.84 -25.84
C PHE A 413 6.51 -32.70 -24.62
N VAL A 414 5.96 -32.33 -23.44
CA VAL A 414 6.00 -33.13 -22.23
C VAL A 414 4.65 -33.83 -22.05
N GLY A 415 4.66 -35.16 -22.10
CA GLY A 415 3.44 -35.96 -21.91
C GLY A 415 2.87 -35.85 -20.50
N SER A 416 1.58 -36.13 -20.34
CA SER A 416 0.89 -36.05 -19.04
C SER A 416 1.51 -37.00 -18.02
N ASP A 417 1.40 -36.66 -16.71
CA ASP A 417 1.95 -37.44 -15.58
C ASP A 417 3.45 -37.74 -15.69
N SER A 418 4.21 -36.81 -16.32
CA SER A 418 5.66 -36.96 -16.39
C SER A 418 6.33 -36.31 -15.19
N THR A 419 7.32 -37.00 -14.64
CA THR A 419 8.15 -36.54 -13.55
C THR A 419 9.54 -36.20 -14.06
N LEU A 420 9.94 -34.95 -13.96
CA LEU A 420 11.22 -34.43 -14.46
C LEU A 420 12.16 -34.20 -13.28
N VAL A 421 13.12 -35.10 -13.08
CA VAL A 421 14.02 -35.11 -11.90
C VAL A 421 15.25 -34.23 -12.22
N ALA A 422 15.30 -33.07 -11.58
CA ALA A 422 16.41 -32.14 -11.73
C ALA A 422 17.69 -32.60 -10.97
N PRO A 423 18.92 -32.21 -11.43
CA PRO A 423 19.18 -31.38 -12.61
C PRO A 423 18.89 -32.11 -13.93
N LEU A 424 18.24 -31.42 -14.87
CA LEU A 424 17.80 -32.07 -16.10
C LEU A 424 17.76 -31.05 -17.27
N THR A 425 18.27 -31.46 -18.42
CA THR A 425 18.17 -30.69 -19.67
C THR A 425 17.40 -31.49 -20.72
N ILE A 426 16.33 -30.90 -21.27
CA ILE A 426 15.54 -31.47 -22.38
C ILE A 426 15.77 -30.59 -23.60
N GLY A 427 16.40 -31.13 -24.61
CA GLY A 427 16.75 -30.46 -25.88
C GLY A 427 15.52 -30.05 -26.70
N ALA A 428 15.68 -29.03 -27.51
CA ALA A 428 14.59 -28.49 -28.32
C ALA A 428 13.94 -29.55 -29.22
N GLY A 429 12.61 -29.47 -29.37
CA GLY A 429 11.83 -30.41 -30.20
C GLY A 429 11.76 -31.84 -29.65
N ALA A 430 12.26 -32.12 -28.46
CA ALA A 430 12.14 -33.43 -27.85
C ALA A 430 10.70 -33.75 -27.42
N TYR A 431 10.41 -35.04 -27.33
CA TYR A 431 9.12 -35.57 -26.93
C TYR A 431 9.28 -36.47 -25.70
N ILE A 432 8.60 -36.16 -24.59
CA ILE A 432 8.55 -37.01 -23.41
C ILE A 432 7.24 -37.79 -23.43
N ALA A 433 7.32 -39.12 -23.38
CA ALA A 433 6.13 -39.96 -23.38
C ALA A 433 5.38 -39.85 -22.02
N ALA A 434 4.06 -39.82 -22.08
CA ALA A 434 3.22 -39.71 -20.87
C ALA A 434 3.55 -40.78 -19.84
N GLY A 435 3.49 -40.43 -18.54
CA GLY A 435 3.79 -41.37 -17.43
C GLY A 435 5.27 -41.70 -17.27
N SER A 436 6.18 -40.89 -17.78
CA SER A 436 7.62 -41.13 -17.73
C SER A 436 8.30 -40.40 -16.58
N SER A 437 9.22 -41.05 -15.88
CA SER A 437 10.13 -40.45 -14.91
C SER A 437 11.51 -40.25 -15.55
N ILE A 438 11.79 -38.99 -15.94
CA ILE A 438 13.01 -38.63 -16.66
C ILE A 438 14.08 -38.20 -15.66
N THR A 439 15.21 -38.88 -15.66
CA THR A 439 16.33 -38.68 -14.71
C THR A 439 17.65 -38.40 -15.42
N GLN A 440 17.66 -38.37 -16.74
CA GLN A 440 18.85 -38.11 -17.59
C GLN A 440 18.49 -37.13 -18.70
N ASP A 441 19.45 -36.35 -19.14
CA ASP A 441 19.29 -35.39 -20.22
C ASP A 441 18.74 -36.03 -21.48
N VAL A 442 17.85 -35.30 -22.17
CA VAL A 442 17.19 -35.75 -23.40
C VAL A 442 17.72 -34.91 -24.56
N PRO A 443 18.35 -35.52 -25.57
CA PRO A 443 18.84 -34.80 -26.77
C PRO A 443 17.71 -34.15 -27.56
N SER A 444 18.06 -33.09 -28.30
CA SER A 444 17.11 -32.40 -29.18
C SER A 444 16.47 -33.38 -30.19
N GLY A 445 15.14 -33.24 -30.39
CA GLY A 445 14.36 -34.08 -31.30
C GLY A 445 14.18 -35.53 -30.88
N ALA A 446 14.66 -35.92 -29.69
CA ALA A 446 14.57 -37.31 -29.22
C ALA A 446 13.21 -37.62 -28.58
N LEU A 447 12.81 -38.90 -28.62
CA LEU A 447 11.72 -39.41 -27.83
C LEU A 447 12.29 -40.10 -26.56
N ALA A 448 11.90 -39.63 -25.37
CA ALA A 448 12.24 -40.26 -24.10
C ALA A 448 11.03 -41.01 -23.48
N ILE A 449 11.22 -42.26 -23.16
CA ILE A 449 10.21 -43.13 -22.54
C ILE A 449 10.84 -43.79 -21.32
N ALA A 450 10.29 -43.54 -20.13
CA ALA A 450 10.77 -44.11 -18.86
C ALA A 450 9.60 -44.60 -18.01
N ARG A 451 8.93 -45.65 -18.47
CA ARG A 451 7.79 -46.32 -17.83
C ARG A 451 7.77 -47.81 -18.12
N ASN A 452 7.14 -48.60 -17.27
CA ASN A 452 7.00 -50.03 -17.46
C ASN A 452 6.06 -50.36 -18.62
N GLN A 453 6.31 -51.53 -19.26
CA GLN A 453 5.42 -52.03 -20.27
C GLN A 453 4.10 -52.50 -19.65
N GLN A 454 2.98 -52.21 -20.29
CA GLN A 454 1.66 -52.62 -19.81
C GLN A 454 1.51 -54.15 -19.78
N THR A 455 1.03 -54.70 -18.68
CA THR A 455 0.63 -56.10 -18.56
C THR A 455 -0.89 -56.17 -18.35
N THR A 456 -1.55 -56.94 -19.23
CA THR A 456 -3.00 -57.16 -19.15
C THR A 456 -3.28 -58.59 -18.70
N LYS A 457 -4.13 -58.80 -17.69
CA LYS A 457 -4.58 -60.09 -17.19
C LYS A 457 -6.08 -60.27 -17.48
N PRO A 458 -6.47 -60.91 -18.58
CA PRO A 458 -7.87 -61.14 -18.88
C PRO A 458 -8.56 -62.02 -17.81
N GLY A 459 -9.80 -61.72 -17.48
CA GLY A 459 -10.58 -62.48 -16.53
C GLY A 459 -10.27 -62.25 -15.05
N TRP A 460 -9.23 -61.48 -14.68
CA TRP A 460 -8.74 -61.28 -13.31
C TRP A 460 -9.84 -60.81 -12.34
N VAL A 461 -10.73 -59.89 -12.74
CA VAL A 461 -11.81 -59.41 -11.87
C VAL A 461 -12.83 -60.51 -11.56
N ALA A 462 -13.19 -61.35 -12.55
CA ALA A 462 -14.11 -62.44 -12.39
C ALA A 462 -13.55 -63.53 -11.44
N GLU A 463 -12.27 -63.87 -11.59
CA GLU A 463 -11.57 -64.78 -10.70
C GLU A 463 -11.49 -64.28 -9.26
N ARG A 464 -11.19 -62.99 -9.06
CA ARG A 464 -11.12 -62.35 -7.73
C ARG A 464 -12.49 -62.34 -7.02
N ARG A 465 -13.58 -62.04 -7.76
CA ARG A 465 -14.94 -62.07 -7.22
C ARG A 465 -15.37 -63.52 -6.81
N LYS A 466 -14.94 -64.55 -7.53
CA LYS A 466 -15.19 -65.95 -7.12
C LYS A 466 -14.46 -66.32 -5.82
N LYS A 467 -13.25 -65.78 -5.60
CA LYS A 467 -12.48 -66.02 -4.36
C LYS A 467 -13.05 -65.28 -3.12
N GLN A 468 -13.82 -64.19 -3.33
CA GLN A 468 -14.46 -63.45 -2.23
C GLN A 468 -15.82 -64.07 -1.81
N LYS A 469 -16.39 -65.00 -2.61
CA LYS A 469 -17.64 -65.69 -2.33
C LYS A 469 -17.41 -67.09 -1.68
N LYS A 470 -16.19 -67.46 -1.45
CA LYS A 470 -15.75 -68.59 -0.61
C LYS A 470 -15.25 -68.06 0.74
#